data_089a691f5b6854424c2690aba4f26adb
#
_entry.id   089a691f5b6854424c2690aba4f26adb
#
_cell.length_a   1.000
_cell.length_b   1.000
_cell.length_c   1.000
_cell.angle_alpha   90.00
_cell.angle_beta   90.00
_cell.angle_gamma   90.00
#
_symmetry.space_group_name_H-M   'P 1'
#
loop_
_entity.id
_entity.type
_entity.pdbx_description
1 polymer ?
#
loop_
_entity_poly.entity_id
_entity_poly.type
_entity_poly.pdbx_seq_one_letter_code
_entity_poly.pdbx_strand_id
1 'polypeptide(L)'
;MADLKKVIRSEYLKCAKDPVHFMKKYCYIQHPQRGRIQFNLFPFQEKVLKLFRDNPYSIVLKSRQLGLSTLSAGYSLWMMLFAKDKNILCIATKQETAKNMVTKVKFMYENLPSWLKVDASENNKLNLRLVNGSQIKATSASSDAGRSEAVSLLLIDEAAFIDNIGEIWASAQQTLATGGGCIALSTPYGTGNWFHQTWTRAEAAENDFLPIKLPWYVHPERDDAWRKRQDELLGDPRMAAQECDCDFSTSGDIVFYPEYIEYFEKSFIKDPLERRGTDQNLWVWESPDYTRDYMVVADVSRGDGKDYSAFHIIDVENNVQVAEYKGQLGTKEYGHLLVGIATEYNEAMLVIENANVGWATIQVAIDRGYQNLYYSPKTDQPNVNSYFDKYQDHSKMVPGFTMSSRTRPMVIGKFQEYLSDKGVTLQSKRLIEEMKTFIWRNGRPEAQSGYNDDLVMAFGIAMYIRDTALKFKQRGLDITKQSLNNMKVNRTAYQGSYFSKGVDNPYHIKTKDGKEDISWLL
;
A
#
# COMPACT_ATOMS: atom_id res chain seq x y z
N MET A 1 48.12 -46.66 0.82
CA MET A 1 46.85 -46.48 0.08
C MET A 1 45.61 -46.76 0.95
N ALA A 2 45.57 -47.79 1.80
CA ALA A 2 44.42 -48.11 2.67
C ALA A 2 44.11 -47.01 3.71
N ASP A 3 45.12 -46.40 4.31
CA ASP A 3 44.93 -45.30 5.29
C ASP A 3 44.39 -44.03 4.65
N LEU A 4 44.82 -43.68 3.43
CA LEU A 4 44.30 -42.51 2.70
C LEU A 4 42.82 -42.66 2.39
N LYS A 5 42.37 -43.84 1.95
CA LYS A 5 40.96 -44.16 1.69
C LYS A 5 40.10 -44.03 2.97
N LYS A 6 40.63 -44.46 4.12
CA LYS A 6 39.94 -44.31 5.40
C LYS A 6 39.80 -42.85 5.80
N VAL A 7 40.87 -42.05 5.66
CA VAL A 7 40.85 -40.61 5.93
C VAL A 7 39.82 -39.88 5.04
N ILE A 8 39.86 -40.13 3.75
CA ILE A 8 38.91 -39.55 2.75
C ILE A 8 37.47 -39.92 3.15
N ARG A 9 37.20 -41.19 3.46
CA ARG A 9 35.87 -41.64 3.86
C ARG A 9 35.38 -40.97 5.14
N SER A 10 36.27 -40.86 6.14
CA SER A 10 35.95 -40.18 7.38
C SER A 10 35.61 -38.71 7.16
N GLU A 11 36.40 -38.04 6.31
CA GLU A 11 36.21 -36.62 6.01
C GLU A 11 34.93 -36.39 5.16
N TYR A 12 34.65 -37.27 4.20
CA TYR A 12 33.42 -37.27 3.42
C TYR A 12 32.18 -37.35 4.34
N LEU A 13 32.21 -38.26 5.33
CA LEU A 13 31.11 -38.43 6.29
C LEU A 13 30.94 -37.22 7.18
N LYS A 14 32.04 -36.54 7.58
CA LYS A 14 31.96 -35.28 8.32
C LYS A 14 31.28 -34.17 7.49
N CYS A 15 31.72 -34.01 6.27
CA CYS A 15 31.12 -33.05 5.33
C CYS A 15 29.64 -33.35 5.07
N ALA A 16 29.26 -34.60 4.90
CA ALA A 16 27.87 -35.01 4.66
C ALA A 16 26.96 -34.75 5.85
N LYS A 17 27.48 -34.84 7.07
CA LYS A 17 26.71 -34.57 8.32
C LYS A 17 26.63 -33.10 8.68
N ASP A 18 27.65 -32.32 8.36
CA ASP A 18 27.76 -30.94 8.79
C ASP A 18 28.07 -29.98 7.63
N PRO A 19 27.09 -29.22 7.15
CA PRO A 19 27.29 -28.23 6.11
C PRO A 19 28.26 -27.11 6.54
N VAL A 20 28.37 -26.80 7.83
CA VAL A 20 29.33 -25.79 8.34
C VAL A 20 30.75 -26.27 8.13
N HIS A 21 31.05 -27.53 8.50
CA HIS A 21 32.35 -28.13 8.28
C HIS A 21 32.72 -28.16 6.80
N PHE A 22 31.78 -28.58 5.95
CA PHE A 22 31.95 -28.60 4.48
C PHE A 22 32.30 -27.22 3.95
N MET A 23 31.50 -26.20 4.28
CA MET A 23 31.70 -24.85 3.72
C MET A 23 33.00 -24.22 4.17
N LYS A 24 33.30 -24.26 5.46
CA LYS A 24 34.53 -23.65 6.02
C LYS A 24 35.80 -24.27 5.45
N LYS A 25 35.77 -25.55 5.13
CA LYS A 25 36.99 -26.27 4.75
C LYS A 25 37.17 -26.39 3.25
N TYR A 26 36.08 -26.49 2.48
CA TYR A 26 36.15 -26.84 1.05
C TYR A 26 35.51 -25.84 0.10
N CYS A 27 34.69 -24.87 0.62
CA CYS A 27 34.10 -23.90 -0.28
C CYS A 27 34.98 -22.65 -0.42
N TYR A 28 35.08 -22.17 -1.63
CA TYR A 28 35.70 -20.90 -1.99
C TYR A 28 34.67 -19.97 -2.57
N ILE A 29 34.81 -18.67 -2.29
CA ILE A 29 33.95 -17.62 -2.82
C ILE A 29 34.78 -16.61 -3.62
N GLN A 30 34.12 -15.91 -4.51
CA GLN A 30 34.73 -14.82 -5.27
C GLN A 30 34.54 -13.52 -4.49
N HIS A 31 35.65 -12.94 -4.04
CA HIS A 31 35.65 -11.62 -3.42
C HIS A 31 36.01 -10.54 -4.44
N PRO A 32 35.31 -9.38 -4.50
CA PRO A 32 35.54 -8.36 -5.52
C PRO A 32 36.99 -7.86 -5.62
N GLN A 33 37.68 -7.71 -4.47
CA GLN A 33 39.04 -7.20 -4.42
C GLN A 33 40.11 -8.30 -4.27
N ARG A 34 39.79 -9.40 -3.57
CA ARG A 34 40.76 -10.44 -3.21
C ARG A 34 40.68 -11.67 -4.11
N GLY A 35 39.79 -11.66 -5.11
CA GLY A 35 39.60 -12.82 -6.02
C GLY A 35 39.05 -14.04 -5.28
N ARG A 36 39.65 -15.21 -5.50
CA ARG A 36 39.25 -16.46 -4.83
C ARG A 36 39.74 -16.50 -3.40
N ILE A 37 38.81 -16.56 -2.45
CA ILE A 37 39.10 -16.72 -1.00
C ILE A 37 38.30 -17.89 -0.43
N GLN A 38 38.81 -18.49 0.65
CA GLN A 38 38.08 -19.52 1.40
C GLN A 38 36.85 -18.91 2.07
N PHE A 39 35.74 -19.65 2.11
CA PHE A 39 34.50 -19.19 2.72
C PHE A 39 34.55 -19.30 4.24
N ASN A 40 35.19 -18.36 4.88
CA ASN A 40 35.21 -18.25 6.35
C ASN A 40 33.86 -17.72 6.83
N LEU A 41 33.04 -18.60 7.41
CA LEU A 41 31.71 -18.25 7.90
C LEU A 41 31.80 -17.42 9.17
N PHE A 42 31.01 -16.37 9.26
CA PHE A 42 30.76 -15.65 10.50
C PHE A 42 29.87 -16.48 11.44
N PRO A 43 29.90 -16.25 12.77
CA PRO A 43 29.11 -17.01 13.74
C PRO A 43 27.60 -17.02 13.45
N PHE A 44 27.03 -15.88 12.99
CA PHE A 44 25.63 -15.82 12.62
C PHE A 44 25.31 -16.67 11.36
N GLN A 45 26.22 -16.74 10.41
CA GLN A 45 26.07 -17.57 9.19
C GLN A 45 26.11 -19.06 9.54
N GLU A 46 26.98 -19.47 10.47
CA GLU A 46 27.02 -20.86 10.95
C GLU A 46 25.71 -21.25 11.64
N LYS A 47 25.14 -20.33 12.46
CA LYS A 47 23.83 -20.53 13.07
C LYS A 47 22.72 -20.69 12.05
N VAL A 48 22.66 -19.78 11.07
CA VAL A 48 21.66 -19.81 10.00
C VAL A 48 21.75 -21.09 9.18
N LEU A 49 22.97 -21.54 8.85
CA LEU A 49 23.19 -22.76 8.09
C LEU A 49 22.67 -24.01 8.81
N LYS A 50 22.86 -24.09 10.12
CA LYS A 50 22.26 -25.15 10.94
C LYS A 50 20.73 -25.09 10.94
N LEU A 51 20.18 -23.88 11.05
CA LEU A 51 18.72 -23.68 10.98
C LEU A 51 18.14 -24.12 9.64
N PHE A 52 18.81 -23.84 8.51
CA PHE A 52 18.38 -24.31 7.18
C PHE A 52 18.38 -25.85 7.07
N ARG A 53 19.36 -26.50 7.69
CA ARG A 53 19.42 -27.97 7.71
C ARG A 53 18.27 -28.57 8.54
N ASP A 54 17.96 -27.95 9.68
CA ASP A 54 17.07 -28.51 10.70
C ASP A 54 15.60 -28.13 10.44
N ASN A 55 15.34 -27.10 9.58
CA ASN A 55 13.99 -26.61 9.28
C ASN A 55 13.76 -26.53 7.77
N PRO A 56 12.75 -27.21 7.24
CA PRO A 56 12.48 -27.24 5.80
C PRO A 56 12.00 -25.88 5.26
N TYR A 57 11.33 -25.10 6.08
CA TYR A 57 10.83 -23.76 5.70
C TYR A 57 11.51 -22.70 6.56
N SER A 58 12.19 -21.75 5.89
CA SER A 58 12.87 -20.63 6.57
C SER A 58 12.58 -19.32 5.85
N ILE A 59 12.19 -18.30 6.61
CA ILE A 59 12.04 -16.93 6.10
C ILE A 59 13.06 -16.03 6.79
N VAL A 60 13.92 -15.36 6.00
CA VAL A 60 15.05 -14.59 6.52
C VAL A 60 14.89 -13.13 6.20
N LEU A 61 14.59 -12.34 7.20
CA LEU A 61 14.60 -10.89 7.16
C LEU A 61 16.01 -10.41 7.49
N LYS A 62 16.70 -9.85 6.52
CA LYS A 62 18.13 -9.56 6.61
C LYS A 62 18.46 -8.11 6.30
N SER A 63 19.52 -7.61 6.91
CA SER A 63 20.27 -6.46 6.43
C SER A 63 20.98 -6.79 5.12
N ARG A 64 21.23 -5.78 4.32
CA ARG A 64 21.99 -5.92 3.08
C ARG A 64 23.42 -6.37 3.32
N GLN A 65 24.01 -7.10 2.36
CA GLN A 65 25.41 -7.54 2.35
C GLN A 65 25.85 -8.41 3.55
N LEU A 66 24.96 -9.23 4.11
CA LEU A 66 25.29 -10.24 5.11
C LEU A 66 25.78 -11.58 4.53
N GLY A 67 25.90 -11.68 3.21
CA GLY A 67 26.41 -12.88 2.51
C GLY A 67 25.41 -14.04 2.46
N LEU A 68 24.12 -13.82 2.77
CA LEU A 68 23.11 -14.90 2.86
C LEU A 68 22.83 -15.57 1.53
N SER A 69 22.80 -14.85 0.40
CA SER A 69 22.65 -15.45 -0.93
C SER A 69 23.83 -16.38 -1.25
N THR A 70 25.06 -16.03 -0.81
CA THR A 70 26.24 -16.88 -0.96
C THR A 70 26.18 -18.12 -0.03
N LEU A 71 25.67 -17.94 1.19
CA LEU A 71 25.44 -19.03 2.14
C LEU A 71 24.42 -20.03 1.58
N SER A 72 23.30 -19.54 1.03
CA SER A 72 22.26 -20.38 0.41
C SER A 72 22.77 -21.13 -0.82
N ALA A 73 23.66 -20.51 -1.63
CA ALA A 73 24.34 -21.17 -2.73
C ALA A 73 25.21 -22.33 -2.24
N GLY A 74 25.99 -22.13 -1.16
CA GLY A 74 26.78 -23.18 -0.55
C GLY A 74 25.94 -24.31 0.05
N TYR A 75 24.81 -23.99 0.67
CA TYR A 75 23.84 -24.98 1.17
C TYR A 75 23.23 -25.80 0.02
N SER A 76 22.90 -25.16 -1.07
CA SER A 76 22.42 -25.85 -2.29
C SER A 76 23.45 -26.83 -2.83
N LEU A 77 24.72 -26.41 -2.92
CA LEU A 77 25.80 -27.28 -3.35
C LEU A 77 25.99 -28.48 -2.40
N TRP A 78 25.93 -28.23 -1.08
CA TRP A 78 25.99 -29.28 -0.08
C TRP A 78 24.87 -30.32 -0.28
N MET A 79 23.62 -29.87 -0.45
CA MET A 79 22.50 -30.78 -0.73
C MET A 79 22.74 -31.60 -2.02
N MET A 80 23.22 -30.95 -3.09
CA MET A 80 23.48 -31.63 -4.38
C MET A 80 24.57 -32.69 -4.29
N LEU A 81 25.60 -32.46 -3.48
CA LEU A 81 26.75 -33.38 -3.39
C LEU A 81 26.47 -34.60 -2.49
N PHE A 82 25.79 -34.38 -1.36
CA PHE A 82 25.63 -35.38 -0.30
C PHE A 82 24.27 -36.09 -0.31
N ALA A 83 23.34 -35.65 -1.18
CA ALA A 83 22.10 -36.36 -1.46
C ALA A 83 21.95 -36.67 -2.94
N LYS A 84 21.01 -37.56 -3.30
CA LYS A 84 20.70 -37.91 -4.68
C LYS A 84 19.40 -37.28 -5.12
N ASP A 85 19.27 -37.02 -6.39
CA ASP A 85 18.04 -36.61 -7.07
C ASP A 85 17.43 -35.34 -6.45
N LYS A 86 18.26 -34.42 -5.95
CA LYS A 86 17.81 -33.13 -5.40
C LYS A 86 17.60 -32.12 -6.53
N ASN A 87 16.37 -31.61 -6.60
CA ASN A 87 16.01 -30.58 -7.57
C ASN A 87 15.83 -29.24 -6.81
N ILE A 88 16.73 -28.30 -7.10
CA ILE A 88 16.76 -26.97 -6.44
C ILE A 88 16.36 -25.92 -7.46
N LEU A 89 15.34 -25.12 -7.11
CA LEU A 89 14.84 -24.05 -7.95
C LEU A 89 15.18 -22.70 -7.31
N CYS A 90 15.86 -21.82 -8.06
CA CYS A 90 16.18 -20.46 -7.63
C CYS A 90 15.31 -19.46 -8.37
N ILE A 91 14.59 -18.63 -7.61
CA ILE A 91 13.77 -17.53 -8.10
C ILE A 91 14.28 -16.22 -7.50
N ALA A 92 14.30 -15.17 -8.31
CA ALA A 92 14.61 -13.80 -7.88
C ALA A 92 13.79 -12.80 -8.71
N THR A 93 13.86 -11.52 -8.37
CA THR A 93 13.16 -10.43 -9.07
C THR A 93 13.40 -10.44 -10.58
N LYS A 94 14.63 -10.75 -10.99
CA LYS A 94 15.04 -10.86 -12.41
C LYS A 94 15.77 -12.18 -12.63
N GLN A 95 15.63 -12.75 -13.84
CA GLN A 95 16.35 -13.98 -14.23
C GLN A 95 17.87 -13.84 -14.07
N GLU A 96 18.42 -12.66 -14.32
CA GLU A 96 19.85 -12.40 -14.17
C GLU A 96 20.29 -12.50 -12.69
N THR A 97 19.47 -12.08 -11.75
CA THR A 97 19.72 -12.22 -10.31
C THR A 97 19.68 -13.70 -9.89
N ALA A 98 18.69 -14.46 -10.37
CA ALA A 98 18.62 -15.90 -10.12
C ALA A 98 19.82 -16.65 -10.72
N LYS A 99 20.26 -16.28 -11.91
CA LYS A 99 21.47 -16.80 -12.57
C LYS A 99 22.74 -16.55 -11.75
N ASN A 100 22.85 -15.40 -11.08
CA ASN A 100 23.98 -15.12 -10.20
C ASN A 100 24.06 -16.09 -9.02
N MET A 101 22.94 -16.61 -8.53
CA MET A 101 22.91 -17.67 -7.51
C MET A 101 23.54 -18.95 -8.06
N VAL A 102 23.13 -19.40 -9.25
CA VAL A 102 23.71 -20.58 -9.92
C VAL A 102 25.21 -20.37 -10.19
N THR A 103 25.61 -19.17 -10.57
CA THR A 103 27.05 -18.84 -10.78
C THR A 103 27.87 -19.01 -9.50
N LYS A 104 27.34 -18.59 -8.34
CA LYS A 104 28.00 -18.81 -7.04
C LYS A 104 28.15 -20.30 -6.71
N VAL A 105 27.11 -21.09 -6.96
CA VAL A 105 27.16 -22.56 -6.77
C VAL A 105 28.25 -23.19 -7.66
N LYS A 106 28.30 -22.79 -8.92
CA LYS A 106 29.32 -23.27 -9.88
C LYS A 106 30.73 -22.90 -9.48
N PHE A 107 30.94 -21.65 -9.04
CA PHE A 107 32.22 -21.20 -8.56
C PHE A 107 32.72 -22.08 -7.39
N MET A 108 31.85 -22.38 -6.42
CA MET A 108 32.18 -23.27 -5.31
C MET A 108 32.44 -24.69 -5.81
N TYR A 109 31.58 -25.23 -6.68
CA TYR A 109 31.72 -26.56 -7.25
C TYR A 109 33.03 -26.75 -8.05
N GLU A 110 33.42 -25.79 -8.87
CA GLU A 110 34.63 -25.84 -9.67
C GLU A 110 35.89 -25.89 -8.82
N ASN A 111 35.86 -25.27 -7.64
CA ASN A 111 36.99 -25.21 -6.70
C ASN A 111 37.02 -26.36 -5.68
N LEU A 112 36.11 -27.35 -5.77
CA LEU A 112 36.15 -28.53 -4.91
C LEU A 112 37.33 -29.45 -5.24
N PRO A 113 37.91 -30.12 -4.22
CA PRO A 113 38.89 -31.17 -4.46
C PRO A 113 38.25 -32.35 -5.21
N SER A 114 39.03 -33.00 -6.06
CA SER A 114 38.57 -34.08 -6.97
C SER A 114 37.86 -35.23 -6.24
N TRP A 115 38.29 -35.58 -5.04
CA TRP A 115 37.71 -36.67 -4.25
C TRP A 115 36.31 -36.34 -3.67
N LEU A 116 35.94 -35.08 -3.65
CA LEU A 116 34.64 -34.59 -3.16
C LEU A 116 33.70 -34.22 -4.32
N LYS A 117 34.24 -34.03 -5.49
CA LYS A 117 33.55 -33.56 -6.67
C LYS A 117 32.75 -34.69 -7.33
N VAL A 118 31.45 -34.48 -7.52
CA VAL A 118 30.59 -35.35 -8.34
C VAL A 118 30.55 -34.74 -9.74
N ASP A 119 30.75 -35.56 -10.79
CA ASP A 119 30.80 -35.06 -12.16
C ASP A 119 29.51 -34.35 -12.58
N ALA A 120 29.65 -33.32 -13.40
CA ALA A 120 28.52 -32.60 -13.95
C ALA A 120 28.07 -33.26 -15.27
N SER A 121 26.78 -33.58 -15.38
CA SER A 121 26.16 -34.03 -16.63
C SER A 121 25.68 -32.84 -17.48
N GLU A 122 25.36 -31.70 -16.86
CA GLU A 122 25.01 -30.45 -17.52
C GLU A 122 25.60 -29.26 -16.77
N ASN A 123 26.20 -28.32 -17.49
CA ASN A 123 26.78 -27.11 -16.92
C ASN A 123 26.61 -25.94 -17.92
N ASN A 124 25.45 -25.27 -17.85
CA ASN A 124 25.12 -24.09 -18.66
C ASN A 124 24.81 -22.87 -17.81
N LYS A 125 24.58 -21.70 -18.39
CA LYS A 125 24.42 -20.43 -17.66
C LYS A 125 23.29 -20.45 -16.62
N LEU A 126 22.27 -21.26 -16.78
CA LEU A 126 21.05 -21.29 -15.94
C LEU A 126 20.93 -22.57 -15.10
N ASN A 127 21.73 -23.60 -15.41
CA ASN A 127 21.60 -24.90 -14.78
C ASN A 127 22.96 -25.55 -14.51
N LEU A 128 23.05 -26.22 -13.37
CA LEU A 128 24.11 -27.18 -13.04
C LEU A 128 23.44 -28.48 -12.63
N ARG A 129 23.67 -29.56 -13.40
CA ARG A 129 23.19 -30.90 -13.09
C ARG A 129 24.36 -31.86 -12.89
N LEU A 130 24.29 -32.65 -11.84
CA LEU A 130 25.28 -33.65 -11.47
C LEU A 130 24.83 -35.06 -11.94
N VAL A 131 25.79 -35.97 -12.15
CA VAL A 131 25.50 -37.36 -12.56
C VAL A 131 24.72 -38.14 -11.48
N ASN A 132 24.70 -37.69 -10.23
CA ASN A 132 23.88 -38.28 -9.17
C ASN A 132 22.37 -37.86 -9.22
N GLY A 133 21.95 -37.21 -10.32
CA GLY A 133 20.58 -36.75 -10.54
C GLY A 133 20.25 -35.38 -9.94
N SER A 134 21.11 -34.85 -9.03
CA SER A 134 20.86 -33.55 -8.40
C SER A 134 21.11 -32.37 -9.33
N GLN A 135 20.29 -31.32 -9.25
CA GLN A 135 20.41 -30.13 -10.09
C GLN A 135 20.00 -28.86 -9.36
N ILE A 136 20.53 -27.75 -9.85
CA ILE A 136 20.07 -26.39 -9.48
C ILE A 136 19.78 -25.61 -10.75
N LYS A 137 18.60 -24.99 -10.79
CA LYS A 137 18.12 -24.18 -11.93
C LYS A 137 17.77 -22.77 -11.49
N ALA A 138 18.09 -21.78 -12.32
CA ALA A 138 17.60 -20.41 -12.21
C ALA A 138 16.39 -20.21 -13.11
N THR A 139 15.32 -19.66 -12.57
CA THR A 139 14.14 -19.28 -13.35
C THR A 139 13.72 -17.84 -13.05
N SER A 140 12.98 -17.24 -13.97
CA SER A 140 12.33 -15.96 -13.74
C SER A 140 11.13 -16.14 -12.80
N ALA A 141 10.74 -15.06 -12.13
CA ALA A 141 9.52 -14.99 -11.36
C ALA A 141 8.30 -15.00 -12.31
N SER A 142 7.85 -16.18 -12.71
CA SER A 142 6.64 -16.39 -13.51
C SER A 142 5.67 -17.29 -12.74
N SER A 143 4.38 -17.15 -13.00
CA SER A 143 3.32 -17.94 -12.34
C SER A 143 3.46 -19.45 -12.54
N ASP A 144 4.19 -19.88 -13.58
CA ASP A 144 4.47 -21.29 -13.89
C ASP A 144 5.77 -21.80 -13.25
N ALA A 145 6.51 -20.92 -12.57
CA ALA A 145 7.74 -21.33 -11.88
C ALA A 145 7.39 -22.34 -10.76
N GLY A 146 7.86 -23.57 -10.91
CA GLY A 146 7.63 -24.65 -9.93
C GLY A 146 6.50 -25.63 -10.24
N ARG A 147 5.70 -25.43 -11.30
CA ARG A 147 4.60 -26.36 -11.65
C ARG A 147 5.06 -27.64 -12.34
N SER A 148 6.20 -27.62 -13.01
CA SER A 148 6.59 -28.69 -13.95
C SER A 148 7.44 -29.80 -13.36
N GLU A 149 8.00 -29.65 -12.15
CA GLU A 149 8.94 -30.62 -11.57
C GLU A 149 8.79 -30.68 -10.04
N ALA A 150 9.00 -31.86 -9.46
CA ALA A 150 9.12 -31.98 -8.00
C ALA A 150 10.33 -31.20 -7.50
N VAL A 151 10.13 -30.24 -6.59
CA VAL A 151 11.17 -29.36 -6.06
C VAL A 151 11.58 -29.84 -4.67
N SER A 152 12.88 -30.12 -4.48
CA SER A 152 13.44 -30.47 -3.18
C SER A 152 13.74 -29.24 -2.30
N LEU A 153 14.11 -28.12 -2.94
CA LEU A 153 14.36 -26.84 -2.27
C LEU A 153 14.02 -25.70 -3.21
N LEU A 154 13.15 -24.81 -2.75
CA LEU A 154 12.86 -23.54 -3.40
C LEU A 154 13.68 -22.43 -2.71
N LEU A 155 14.54 -21.76 -3.46
CA LEU A 155 15.27 -20.57 -3.01
C LEU A 155 14.64 -19.33 -3.63
N ILE A 156 14.20 -18.41 -2.79
CA ILE A 156 13.64 -17.14 -3.23
C ILE A 156 14.53 -16.02 -2.69
N ASP A 157 15.28 -15.38 -3.57
CA ASP A 157 16.14 -14.25 -3.20
C ASP A 157 15.44 -12.93 -3.50
N GLU A 158 15.55 -11.96 -2.59
CA GLU A 158 14.86 -10.67 -2.62
C GLU A 158 13.32 -10.83 -2.73
N ALA A 159 12.77 -11.75 -1.93
CA ALA A 159 11.35 -12.14 -1.99
C ALA A 159 10.35 -10.99 -1.81
N ALA A 160 10.67 -9.98 -1.00
CA ALA A 160 9.80 -8.81 -0.79
C ALA A 160 9.63 -7.95 -2.05
N PHE A 161 10.55 -8.05 -3.02
CA PHE A 161 10.58 -7.26 -4.26
C PHE A 161 9.98 -7.99 -5.48
N ILE A 162 9.42 -9.18 -5.29
CA ILE A 162 8.80 -9.96 -6.36
C ILE A 162 7.28 -9.70 -6.33
N ASP A 163 6.76 -9.03 -7.34
CA ASP A 163 5.36 -8.58 -7.39
C ASP A 163 4.34 -9.72 -7.31
N ASN A 164 4.58 -10.84 -8.01
CA ASN A 164 3.65 -11.97 -8.11
C ASN A 164 4.04 -13.17 -7.23
N ILE A 165 4.83 -12.94 -6.18
CA ILE A 165 5.37 -14.03 -5.34
C ILE A 165 4.28 -14.86 -4.67
N GLY A 166 3.11 -14.29 -4.36
CA GLY A 166 1.98 -15.02 -3.79
C GLY A 166 1.44 -16.11 -4.74
N GLU A 167 1.35 -15.83 -6.03
CA GLU A 167 0.93 -16.80 -7.06
C GLU A 167 1.99 -17.89 -7.26
N ILE A 168 3.27 -17.48 -7.29
CA ILE A 168 4.40 -18.41 -7.38
C ILE A 168 4.41 -19.34 -6.17
N TRP A 169 4.24 -18.80 -4.98
CA TRP A 169 4.17 -19.58 -3.74
C TRP A 169 3.00 -20.57 -3.75
N ALA A 170 1.80 -20.14 -4.10
CA ALA A 170 0.62 -21.02 -4.18
C ALA A 170 0.84 -22.18 -5.18
N SER A 171 1.53 -21.90 -6.29
CA SER A 171 1.89 -22.89 -7.28
C SER A 171 2.98 -23.85 -6.77
N ALA A 172 4.03 -23.32 -6.15
CA ALA A 172 5.18 -24.09 -5.67
C ALA A 172 4.84 -24.95 -4.43
N GLN A 173 3.96 -24.47 -3.56
CA GLN A 173 3.56 -25.18 -2.33
C GLN A 173 3.04 -26.59 -2.59
N GLN A 174 2.30 -26.78 -3.68
CA GLN A 174 1.80 -28.11 -4.07
C GLN A 174 2.92 -29.08 -4.43
N THR A 175 3.99 -28.59 -5.09
CA THR A 175 5.16 -29.42 -5.45
C THR A 175 6.10 -29.66 -4.27
N LEU A 176 6.13 -28.75 -3.29
CA LEU A 176 6.90 -28.89 -2.04
C LEU A 176 6.23 -29.84 -1.04
N ALA A 177 4.91 -30.06 -1.13
CA ALA A 177 4.16 -30.94 -0.22
C ALA A 177 4.65 -32.40 -0.22
N THR A 178 5.42 -32.81 -1.21
CA THR A 178 6.04 -34.15 -1.29
C THR A 178 7.33 -34.29 -0.45
N GLY A 179 7.65 -33.31 0.40
CA GLY A 179 8.84 -33.32 1.28
C GLY A 179 9.93 -32.34 0.86
N GLY A 180 9.60 -31.33 0.06
CA GLY A 180 10.48 -30.22 -0.25
C GLY A 180 10.53 -29.15 0.83
N GLY A 181 11.46 -28.18 0.70
CA GLY A 181 11.59 -27.03 1.58
C GLY A 181 11.67 -25.71 0.83
N CYS A 182 11.58 -24.60 1.58
CA CYS A 182 11.69 -23.25 1.04
C CYS A 182 12.59 -22.37 1.92
N ILE A 183 13.50 -21.64 1.29
CA ILE A 183 14.27 -20.57 1.94
C ILE A 183 13.95 -19.26 1.20
N ALA A 184 13.24 -18.36 1.86
CA ALA A 184 12.92 -17.03 1.35
C ALA A 184 13.80 -16.00 2.06
N LEU A 185 14.55 -15.20 1.30
CA LEU A 185 15.49 -14.21 1.80
C LEU A 185 15.07 -12.82 1.28
N SER A 186 15.02 -11.81 2.13
CA SER A 186 14.85 -10.42 1.67
C SER A 186 15.33 -9.39 2.71
N THR A 187 15.68 -8.18 2.24
CA THR A 187 15.51 -6.96 3.03
C THR A 187 14.02 -6.60 3.06
N PRO A 188 13.53 -5.80 4.01
CA PRO A 188 12.14 -5.38 4.03
C PRO A 188 11.84 -4.47 2.84
N TYR A 189 10.58 -4.49 2.37
CA TYR A 189 10.10 -3.61 1.30
C TYR A 189 8.62 -3.27 1.56
N GLY A 190 8.39 -2.33 2.47
CA GLY A 190 7.05 -1.95 2.91
C GLY A 190 6.31 -3.03 3.68
N THR A 191 5.12 -2.68 4.12
CA THR A 191 4.19 -3.60 4.80
C THR A 191 3.22 -4.20 3.78
N GLY A 192 2.63 -5.35 4.09
CA GLY A 192 1.51 -5.89 3.35
C GLY A 192 1.84 -6.83 2.19
N ASN A 193 3.06 -6.82 1.61
CA ASN A 193 3.45 -7.79 0.59
C ASN A 193 3.53 -9.23 1.15
N TRP A 194 3.61 -10.23 0.28
CA TRP A 194 3.67 -11.64 0.65
C TRP A 194 4.78 -11.94 1.68
N PHE A 195 5.96 -11.34 1.52
CA PHE A 195 7.08 -11.58 2.42
C PHE A 195 6.80 -11.05 3.83
N HIS A 196 6.23 -9.83 3.93
CA HIS A 196 5.81 -9.25 5.21
C HIS A 196 4.71 -10.07 5.89
N GLN A 197 3.66 -10.47 5.14
CA GLN A 197 2.58 -11.29 5.69
C GLN A 197 3.08 -12.65 6.17
N THR A 198 3.93 -13.31 5.36
CA THR A 198 4.50 -14.61 5.72
C THR A 198 5.41 -14.48 6.93
N TRP A 199 6.19 -13.38 7.02
CA TRP A 199 7.03 -13.05 8.17
C TRP A 199 6.20 -12.86 9.44
N THR A 200 5.19 -12.00 9.40
CA THR A 200 4.34 -11.70 10.56
C THR A 200 3.63 -12.96 11.09
N ARG A 201 3.10 -13.78 10.17
CA ARG A 201 2.49 -15.06 10.53
C ARG A 201 3.49 -16.08 11.08
N ALA A 202 4.73 -16.05 10.61
CA ALA A 202 5.81 -16.88 11.14
C ALA A 202 6.21 -16.44 12.56
N GLU A 203 6.30 -15.13 12.83
CA GLU A 203 6.54 -14.61 14.19
C GLU A 203 5.41 -14.96 15.17
N ALA A 204 4.16 -15.01 14.68
CA ALA A 204 3.00 -15.44 15.45
C ALA A 204 2.85 -16.97 15.54
N ALA A 205 3.77 -17.75 14.95
CA ALA A 205 3.70 -19.22 14.82
C ALA A 205 2.41 -19.73 14.13
N GLU A 206 1.90 -18.97 13.18
CA GLU A 206 0.68 -19.29 12.41
C GLU A 206 0.97 -19.98 11.06
N ASN A 207 2.23 -20.20 10.72
CA ASN A 207 2.67 -20.93 9.54
C ASN A 207 3.92 -21.76 9.83
N ASP A 208 4.34 -22.60 8.87
CA ASP A 208 5.46 -23.54 9.02
C ASP A 208 6.84 -22.88 8.84
N PHE A 209 6.92 -21.59 8.53
CA PHE A 209 8.19 -20.91 8.34
C PHE A 209 8.86 -20.57 9.67
N LEU A 210 10.16 -20.88 9.75
CA LEU A 210 11.03 -20.39 10.83
C LEU A 210 11.46 -18.95 10.52
N PRO A 211 11.07 -17.94 11.31
CA PRO A 211 11.52 -16.57 11.12
C PRO A 211 12.95 -16.38 11.64
N ILE A 212 13.83 -15.82 10.80
CA ILE A 212 15.23 -15.53 11.12
C ILE A 212 15.49 -14.06 10.84
N LYS A 213 15.65 -13.24 11.89
CA LYS A 213 15.93 -11.81 11.77
C LYS A 213 17.42 -11.55 11.92
N LEU A 214 18.02 -10.85 10.94
CA LEU A 214 19.45 -10.56 10.87
C LEU A 214 19.68 -9.07 10.56
N PRO A 215 19.57 -8.19 11.55
CA PRO A 215 19.88 -6.77 11.37
C PRO A 215 21.41 -6.56 11.24
N TRP A 216 21.82 -5.34 10.88
CA TRP A 216 23.21 -5.02 10.58
C TRP A 216 24.23 -5.38 11.70
N TYR A 217 23.82 -5.24 12.95
CA TYR A 217 24.70 -5.45 14.11
C TYR A 217 25.04 -6.94 14.40
N VAL A 218 24.41 -7.90 13.68
CA VAL A 218 24.85 -9.30 13.77
C VAL A 218 26.20 -9.54 13.11
N HIS A 219 26.63 -8.60 12.23
CA HIS A 219 27.92 -8.69 11.56
C HIS A 219 29.02 -8.12 12.47
N PRO A 220 30.05 -8.90 12.83
CA PRO A 220 31.05 -8.51 13.83
C PRO A 220 31.92 -7.30 13.42
N GLU A 221 31.96 -6.95 12.16
CA GLU A 221 32.73 -5.80 11.63
C GLU A 221 31.86 -4.54 11.46
N ARG A 222 30.61 -4.54 11.95
CA ARG A 222 29.70 -3.40 11.87
C ARG A 222 29.37 -2.87 13.24
N ASP A 223 29.60 -1.60 13.45
CA ASP A 223 29.33 -0.86 14.67
C ASP A 223 28.40 0.34 14.41
N ASP A 224 28.08 1.11 15.43
CA ASP A 224 27.22 2.30 15.31
C ASP A 224 27.83 3.36 14.37
N ALA A 225 29.16 3.46 14.30
CA ALA A 225 29.85 4.36 13.38
C ALA A 225 29.62 3.90 11.92
N TRP A 226 29.66 2.59 11.66
CA TRP A 226 29.30 2.01 10.36
C TRP A 226 27.83 2.33 10.01
N ARG A 227 26.90 2.18 10.98
CA ARG A 227 25.48 2.45 10.75
C ARG A 227 25.22 3.93 10.42
N LYS A 228 25.82 4.84 11.17
CA LYS A 228 25.73 6.28 10.91
C LYS A 228 26.28 6.65 9.54
N ARG A 229 27.38 6.02 9.12
CA ARG A 229 27.93 6.22 7.78
C ARG A 229 26.99 5.73 6.67
N GLN A 230 26.15 4.71 6.93
CA GLN A 230 25.12 4.29 5.96
C GLN A 230 24.04 5.37 5.81
N ASP A 231 23.62 6.06 6.87
CA ASP A 231 22.70 7.20 6.81
C ASP A 231 23.27 8.32 5.92
N GLU A 232 24.54 8.65 6.10
CA GLU A 232 25.23 9.66 5.30
C GLU A 232 25.37 9.26 3.82
N LEU A 233 25.70 7.99 3.55
CA LEU A 233 25.90 7.49 2.18
C LEU A 233 24.59 7.36 1.39
N LEU A 234 23.51 6.94 2.04
CA LEU A 234 22.20 6.76 1.41
C LEU A 234 21.42 8.07 1.33
N GLY A 235 21.77 9.07 2.16
CA GLY A 235 21.16 10.39 2.16
C GLY A 235 19.70 10.42 2.67
N ASP A 236 19.13 9.25 2.99
CA ASP A 236 17.80 9.08 3.54
C ASP A 236 17.84 8.06 4.69
N PRO A 237 17.57 8.49 5.93
CA PRO A 237 17.54 7.60 7.09
C PRO A 237 16.57 6.43 6.96
N ARG A 238 15.48 6.60 6.18
CA ARG A 238 14.49 5.53 5.94
C ARG A 238 15.06 4.45 5.03
N MET A 239 15.74 4.83 3.95
CA MET A 239 16.44 3.87 3.09
C MET A 239 17.50 3.12 3.90
N ALA A 240 18.21 3.81 4.79
CA ALA A 240 19.19 3.17 5.65
C ALA A 240 18.53 2.21 6.67
N ALA A 241 17.38 2.57 7.23
CA ALA A 241 16.62 1.69 8.11
C ALA A 241 16.09 0.44 7.35
N GLN A 242 15.57 0.61 6.15
CA GLN A 242 15.18 -0.49 5.27
C GLN A 242 16.34 -1.45 5.01
N GLU A 243 17.49 -0.93 4.59
CA GLU A 243 18.60 -1.74 4.13
C GLU A 243 19.43 -2.32 5.28
N CYS A 244 19.34 -1.75 6.50
CA CYS A 244 20.17 -2.14 7.64
C CYS A 244 19.38 -2.72 8.80
N ASP A 245 18.25 -2.10 9.22
CA ASP A 245 17.65 -2.37 10.52
C ASP A 245 16.59 -3.47 10.50
N CYS A 246 16.23 -3.98 9.32
CA CYS A 246 15.16 -4.98 9.15
C CYS A 246 13.80 -4.45 9.65
N ASP A 247 13.48 -3.21 9.33
CA ASP A 247 12.23 -2.56 9.70
C ASP A 247 11.32 -2.40 8.48
N PHE A 248 10.14 -3.02 8.52
CA PHE A 248 9.15 -2.95 7.46
C PHE A 248 8.44 -1.60 7.41
N SER A 249 8.26 -0.95 8.54
CA SER A 249 7.46 0.29 8.65
C SER A 249 8.16 1.49 8.02
N THR A 250 9.47 1.48 7.95
CA THR A 250 10.28 2.54 7.35
C THR A 250 10.68 2.26 5.91
N SER A 251 10.33 1.09 5.39
CA SER A 251 10.79 0.60 4.08
C SER A 251 9.73 0.79 2.99
N GLY A 252 10.19 1.03 1.75
CA GLY A 252 9.37 1.19 0.56
C GLY A 252 9.01 2.64 0.25
N ASP A 253 8.48 2.86 -0.96
CA ASP A 253 7.98 4.17 -1.44
C ASP A 253 6.59 4.46 -0.85
N ILE A 254 6.49 4.52 0.49
CA ILE A 254 5.23 4.78 1.18
C ILE A 254 4.68 6.17 0.86
N VAL A 255 3.39 6.24 0.61
CA VAL A 255 2.68 7.51 0.41
C VAL A 255 2.33 8.14 1.75
N PHE A 256 1.74 7.38 2.66
CA PHE A 256 1.31 7.89 3.97
C PHE A 256 2.30 7.48 5.05
N TYR A 257 2.86 8.46 5.76
CA TYR A 257 3.87 8.22 6.78
C TYR A 257 3.30 7.46 7.99
N PRO A 258 4.02 6.46 8.51
CA PRO A 258 3.58 5.66 9.67
C PRO A 258 3.21 6.50 10.90
N GLU A 259 3.93 7.59 11.13
CA GLU A 259 3.67 8.53 12.23
C GLU A 259 2.26 9.12 12.20
N TYR A 260 1.77 9.49 11.00
CA TYR A 260 0.41 10.00 10.83
C TYR A 260 -0.61 8.88 10.99
N ILE A 261 -0.36 7.73 10.38
CA ILE A 261 -1.24 6.55 10.49
C ILE A 261 -1.42 6.17 11.96
N GLU A 262 -0.32 6.06 12.72
CA GLU A 262 -0.34 5.72 14.15
C GLU A 262 -1.08 6.78 14.99
N TYR A 263 -0.89 8.07 14.66
CA TYR A 263 -1.61 9.14 15.33
C TYR A 263 -3.14 9.02 15.14
N PHE A 264 -3.59 8.84 13.88
CA PHE A 264 -5.02 8.71 13.60
C PHE A 264 -5.60 7.42 14.16
N GLU A 265 -4.87 6.31 14.07
CA GLU A 265 -5.28 5.00 14.59
C GLU A 265 -5.51 5.05 16.11
N LYS A 266 -4.65 5.74 16.85
CA LYS A 266 -4.79 5.88 18.32
C LYS A 266 -5.82 6.92 18.75
N SER A 267 -6.02 7.98 17.94
CA SER A 267 -6.79 9.14 18.37
C SER A 267 -8.27 9.10 17.95
N PHE A 268 -8.59 8.52 16.79
CA PHE A 268 -9.89 8.71 16.16
C PHE A 268 -10.58 7.44 15.69
N ILE A 269 -9.83 6.35 15.46
CA ILE A 269 -10.43 5.10 14.97
C ILE A 269 -11.35 4.52 16.04
N LYS A 270 -12.59 4.26 15.65
CA LYS A 270 -13.60 3.66 16.51
C LYS A 270 -14.55 2.78 15.71
N ASP A 271 -15.22 1.86 16.39
CA ASP A 271 -16.27 1.06 15.77
C ASP A 271 -17.44 1.95 15.33
N PRO A 272 -18.09 1.64 14.19
CA PRO A 272 -19.27 2.39 13.76
C PRO A 272 -20.42 2.20 14.75
N LEU A 273 -21.24 3.26 14.92
CA LEU A 273 -22.48 3.20 15.70
C LEU A 273 -23.48 2.23 15.08
N GLU A 274 -23.50 2.20 13.75
CA GLU A 274 -24.43 1.39 12.99
C GLU A 274 -23.73 0.81 11.75
N ARG A 275 -24.12 -0.43 11.37
CA ARG A 275 -23.76 -1.05 10.11
C ARG A 275 -25.03 -1.35 9.35
N ARG A 276 -25.15 -0.83 8.12
CA ARG A 276 -26.34 -0.94 7.28
C ARG A 276 -26.09 -1.80 6.05
N GLY A 277 -27.19 -2.24 5.44
CA GLY A 277 -27.19 -3.10 4.26
C GLY A 277 -27.21 -4.59 4.63
N THR A 278 -27.57 -5.44 3.67
CA THR A 278 -27.59 -6.91 3.83
C THR A 278 -26.19 -7.47 4.06
N ASP A 279 -25.18 -6.83 3.53
CA ASP A 279 -23.75 -7.14 3.64
C ASP A 279 -23.06 -6.42 4.82
N GLN A 280 -23.79 -5.52 5.53
CA GLN A 280 -23.28 -4.67 6.62
C GLN A 280 -22.06 -3.81 6.24
N ASN A 281 -21.93 -3.48 4.98
CA ASN A 281 -20.78 -2.76 4.41
C ASN A 281 -20.88 -1.23 4.51
N LEU A 282 -22.06 -0.67 4.77
CA LEU A 282 -22.23 0.75 5.09
C LEU A 282 -22.02 0.97 6.59
N TRP A 283 -20.91 1.60 6.94
CA TRP A 283 -20.53 1.92 8.31
C TRP A 283 -20.87 3.37 8.61
N VAL A 284 -21.64 3.62 9.66
CA VAL A 284 -22.10 4.94 10.07
C VAL A 284 -21.58 5.25 11.47
N TRP A 285 -20.86 6.36 11.63
CA TRP A 285 -20.36 6.87 12.91
C TRP A 285 -21.17 8.03 13.42
N GLU A 286 -21.80 8.82 12.54
CA GLU A 286 -22.66 9.95 12.91
C GLU A 286 -23.91 9.94 12.03
N SER A 287 -25.08 10.05 12.66
CA SER A 287 -26.34 10.20 11.94
C SER A 287 -26.42 11.59 11.28
N PRO A 288 -27.21 11.74 10.18
CA PRO A 288 -27.37 13.03 9.53
C PRO A 288 -27.90 14.10 10.46
N ASP A 289 -27.27 15.28 10.42
CA ASP A 289 -27.71 16.50 11.07
C ASP A 289 -28.08 17.52 9.98
N TYR A 290 -29.34 17.86 9.89
CA TYR A 290 -29.85 18.75 8.84
C TYR A 290 -29.41 20.23 8.99
N THR A 291 -28.62 20.54 10.01
CA THR A 291 -27.96 21.85 10.16
C THR A 291 -26.57 21.89 9.56
N ARG A 292 -26.04 20.73 9.14
CA ARG A 292 -24.68 20.58 8.59
C ARG A 292 -24.73 20.29 7.08
N ASP A 293 -23.67 20.69 6.40
CA ASP A 293 -23.45 20.37 4.99
C ASP A 293 -22.52 19.18 4.85
N TYR A 294 -22.93 18.25 4.01
CA TYR A 294 -22.19 17.03 3.74
C TYR A 294 -21.76 16.92 2.28
N MET A 295 -20.74 16.12 2.02
CA MET A 295 -20.42 15.62 0.70
C MET A 295 -20.29 14.09 0.72
N VAL A 296 -20.84 13.45 -0.31
CA VAL A 296 -20.69 12.02 -0.60
C VAL A 296 -19.74 11.88 -1.75
N VAL A 297 -18.60 11.25 -1.54
CA VAL A 297 -17.55 11.10 -2.55
C VAL A 297 -17.32 9.62 -2.83
N ALA A 298 -17.49 9.23 -4.08
CA ALA A 298 -17.55 7.85 -4.51
C ALA A 298 -16.50 7.51 -5.58
N ASP A 299 -15.80 6.41 -5.37
CA ASP A 299 -15.05 5.65 -6.35
C ASP A 299 -15.90 4.47 -6.83
N VAL A 300 -15.86 4.16 -8.13
CA VAL A 300 -16.80 3.23 -8.78
C VAL A 300 -16.07 2.08 -9.44
N SER A 301 -16.39 0.86 -9.02
CA SER A 301 -15.96 -0.37 -9.68
C SER A 301 -17.10 -1.04 -10.48
N ARG A 302 -16.77 -2.08 -11.25
CA ARG A 302 -17.77 -2.85 -12.00
C ARG A 302 -18.68 -3.70 -11.12
N GLY A 303 -18.21 -4.06 -9.91
CA GLY A 303 -18.93 -4.95 -9.01
C GLY A 303 -18.88 -6.45 -9.37
N ASP A 304 -18.11 -6.83 -10.39
CA ASP A 304 -18.01 -8.20 -10.92
C ASP A 304 -16.61 -8.83 -10.75
N GLY A 305 -15.70 -8.12 -10.09
CA GLY A 305 -14.29 -8.50 -10.00
C GLY A 305 -13.71 -8.45 -8.60
N LYS A 306 -12.41 -8.15 -8.55
CA LYS A 306 -11.65 -7.99 -7.30
C LYS A 306 -11.74 -6.58 -6.71
N ASP A 307 -12.17 -5.60 -7.52
CA ASP A 307 -12.26 -4.20 -7.12
C ASP A 307 -13.59 -3.91 -6.43
N TYR A 308 -13.59 -2.95 -5.51
CA TYR A 308 -14.76 -2.55 -4.73
C TYR A 308 -15.24 -1.17 -5.17
N SER A 309 -16.55 -0.94 -5.06
CA SER A 309 -17.09 0.42 -5.04
C SER A 309 -17.03 0.94 -3.62
N ALA A 310 -16.52 2.15 -3.45
CA ALA A 310 -16.34 2.76 -2.14
C ALA A 310 -16.82 4.21 -2.13
N PHE A 311 -17.42 4.65 -1.01
CA PHE A 311 -17.68 6.07 -0.78
C PHE A 311 -17.43 6.48 0.66
N HIS A 312 -17.17 7.76 0.85
CA HIS A 312 -17.16 8.42 2.15
C HIS A 312 -18.20 9.53 2.21
N ILE A 313 -18.74 9.72 3.40
CA ILE A 313 -19.54 10.89 3.73
C ILE A 313 -18.74 11.74 4.70
N ILE A 314 -18.54 13.00 4.32
CA ILE A 314 -17.73 13.96 5.08
C ILE A 314 -18.59 15.15 5.48
N ASP A 315 -18.56 15.51 6.76
CA ASP A 315 -19.00 16.82 7.23
C ASP A 315 -18.03 17.88 6.70
N VAL A 316 -18.51 18.74 5.82
CA VAL A 316 -17.67 19.69 5.07
C VAL A 316 -17.04 20.75 5.98
N GLU A 317 -17.77 21.21 7.00
CA GLU A 317 -17.30 22.25 7.90
C GLU A 317 -16.25 21.72 8.87
N ASN A 318 -16.60 20.65 9.58
CA ASN A 318 -15.76 20.10 10.64
C ASN A 318 -14.66 19.16 10.12
N ASN A 319 -14.73 18.76 8.84
CA ASN A 319 -13.84 17.81 8.20
C ASN A 319 -13.78 16.45 8.91
N VAL A 320 -14.94 15.90 9.20
CA VAL A 320 -15.12 14.64 9.91
C VAL A 320 -15.70 13.60 8.96
N GLN A 321 -15.10 12.43 8.92
CA GLN A 321 -15.67 11.25 8.26
C GLN A 321 -16.86 10.74 9.08
N VAL A 322 -18.08 10.83 8.57
CA VAL A 322 -19.30 10.44 9.29
C VAL A 322 -19.85 9.09 8.89
N ALA A 323 -19.59 8.66 7.64
CA ALA A 323 -19.94 7.33 7.17
C ALA A 323 -19.01 6.85 6.05
N GLU A 324 -19.02 5.54 5.80
CA GLU A 324 -18.20 4.87 4.78
C GLU A 324 -18.91 3.63 4.26
N TYR A 325 -18.79 3.41 2.97
CA TYR A 325 -19.20 2.16 2.32
C TYR A 325 -18.03 1.56 1.53
N LYS A 326 -17.89 0.23 1.57
CA LYS A 326 -17.01 -0.52 0.68
C LYS A 326 -17.66 -1.86 0.37
N GLY A 327 -18.05 -2.08 -0.88
CA GLY A 327 -18.75 -3.30 -1.27
C GLY A 327 -18.73 -3.54 -2.79
N GLN A 328 -19.30 -4.66 -3.20
CA GLN A 328 -19.40 -5.06 -4.60
C GLN A 328 -20.87 -4.95 -5.06
N LEU A 329 -21.26 -3.77 -5.49
CA LEU A 329 -22.57 -3.51 -6.09
C LEU A 329 -22.41 -3.23 -7.58
N GLY A 330 -23.40 -3.64 -8.37
CA GLY A 330 -23.49 -3.22 -9.76
C GLY A 330 -23.63 -1.69 -9.87
N THR A 331 -23.17 -1.11 -10.97
CA THR A 331 -23.11 0.35 -11.14
C THR A 331 -24.46 1.05 -11.00
N LYS A 332 -25.56 0.39 -11.38
CA LYS A 332 -26.92 0.94 -11.23
C LYS A 332 -27.39 0.92 -9.78
N GLU A 333 -27.25 -0.21 -9.11
CA GLU A 333 -27.59 -0.38 -7.68
C GLU A 333 -26.78 0.58 -6.83
N TYR A 334 -25.49 0.72 -7.14
CA TYR A 334 -24.61 1.66 -6.46
C TYR A 334 -25.05 3.11 -6.68
N GLY A 335 -25.48 3.48 -7.90
CA GLY A 335 -26.03 4.81 -8.19
C GLY A 335 -27.31 5.10 -7.38
N HIS A 336 -28.20 4.11 -7.24
CA HIS A 336 -29.40 4.26 -6.39
C HIS A 336 -29.04 4.42 -4.90
N LEU A 337 -28.05 3.67 -4.40
CA LEU A 337 -27.54 3.81 -3.04
C LEU A 337 -26.96 5.21 -2.81
N LEU A 338 -26.11 5.69 -3.72
CA LEU A 338 -25.47 7.00 -3.61
C LEU A 338 -26.50 8.14 -3.55
N VAL A 339 -27.49 8.13 -4.43
CA VAL A 339 -28.57 9.16 -4.42
C VAL A 339 -29.39 9.08 -3.14
N GLY A 340 -29.73 7.86 -2.68
CA GLY A 340 -30.48 7.66 -1.44
C GLY A 340 -29.76 8.22 -0.23
N ILE A 341 -28.50 7.87 -0.08
CA ILE A 341 -27.69 8.30 1.07
C ILE A 341 -27.35 9.81 1.00
N ALA A 342 -27.09 10.34 -0.20
CA ALA A 342 -26.85 11.77 -0.34
C ALA A 342 -28.10 12.61 0.00
N THR A 343 -29.27 12.12 -0.34
CA THR A 343 -30.55 12.74 0.08
C THR A 343 -30.75 12.65 1.59
N GLU A 344 -30.45 11.51 2.20
CA GLU A 344 -30.54 11.32 3.67
C GLU A 344 -29.62 12.30 4.41
N TYR A 345 -28.38 12.52 3.90
CA TYR A 345 -27.42 13.45 4.48
C TYR A 345 -27.60 14.88 3.96
N ASN A 346 -28.79 15.43 4.15
CA ASN A 346 -29.14 16.82 3.88
C ASN A 346 -28.86 17.25 2.43
N GLU A 347 -29.30 16.47 1.45
CA GLU A 347 -29.02 16.73 0.02
C GLU A 347 -27.52 16.99 -0.23
N ALA A 348 -26.67 16.13 0.28
CA ALA A 348 -25.22 16.26 0.25
C ALA A 348 -24.69 16.48 -1.17
N MET A 349 -23.58 17.21 -1.32
CA MET A 349 -22.90 17.30 -2.61
C MET A 349 -22.41 15.92 -3.04
N LEU A 350 -22.94 15.40 -4.16
CA LEU A 350 -22.62 14.07 -4.66
C LEU A 350 -21.50 14.15 -5.70
N VAL A 351 -20.36 13.57 -5.38
CA VAL A 351 -19.16 13.50 -6.22
C VAL A 351 -18.91 12.05 -6.60
N ILE A 352 -18.99 11.74 -7.88
CA ILE A 352 -18.77 10.40 -8.40
C ILE A 352 -17.60 10.46 -9.37
N GLU A 353 -16.61 9.59 -9.25
CA GLU A 353 -15.53 9.46 -10.23
C GLU A 353 -16.11 9.01 -11.58
N ASN A 354 -15.85 9.78 -12.65
CA ASN A 354 -16.45 9.55 -13.96
C ASN A 354 -15.60 8.70 -14.90
N ALA A 355 -14.50 8.14 -14.43
CA ALA A 355 -13.65 7.24 -15.22
C ALA A 355 -14.38 5.93 -15.53
N ASN A 356 -14.15 5.38 -16.73
CA ASN A 356 -14.62 4.07 -17.18
C ASN A 356 -16.12 3.79 -16.89
N VAL A 357 -16.40 3.02 -15.84
CA VAL A 357 -17.75 2.56 -15.47
C VAL A 357 -18.54 3.59 -14.63
N GLY A 358 -17.89 4.60 -14.09
CA GLY A 358 -18.53 5.64 -13.27
C GLY A 358 -19.65 6.40 -13.99
N TRP A 359 -19.57 6.49 -15.32
CA TRP A 359 -20.65 7.10 -16.14
C TRP A 359 -22.01 6.43 -15.96
N ALA A 360 -22.05 5.10 -15.84
CA ALA A 360 -23.31 4.38 -15.64
C ALA A 360 -23.94 4.74 -14.27
N THR A 361 -23.12 4.93 -13.25
CA THR A 361 -23.54 5.36 -11.91
C THR A 361 -24.01 6.82 -11.90
N ILE A 362 -23.29 7.71 -12.58
CA ILE A 362 -23.66 9.12 -12.75
C ILE A 362 -25.00 9.27 -13.49
N GLN A 363 -25.22 8.45 -14.52
CA GLN A 363 -26.47 8.49 -15.29
C GLN A 363 -27.69 8.22 -14.38
N VAL A 364 -27.57 7.29 -13.41
CA VAL A 364 -28.63 7.05 -12.44
C VAL A 364 -28.94 8.31 -11.60
N ALA A 365 -27.93 9.05 -11.19
CA ALA A 365 -28.13 10.29 -10.43
C ALA A 365 -28.82 11.36 -11.27
N ILE A 366 -28.45 11.48 -12.56
CA ILE A 366 -29.08 12.40 -13.50
C ILE A 366 -30.53 11.98 -13.76
N ASP A 367 -30.80 10.70 -14.02
CA ASP A 367 -32.15 10.18 -14.31
C ASP A 367 -33.10 10.34 -13.13
N ARG A 368 -32.56 10.29 -11.91
CA ARG A 368 -33.30 10.58 -10.67
C ARG A 368 -33.47 12.08 -10.38
N GLY A 369 -32.86 12.93 -11.19
CA GLY A 369 -32.97 14.39 -11.05
C GLY A 369 -32.22 14.94 -9.83
N TYR A 370 -31.14 14.28 -9.38
CA TYR A 370 -30.37 14.74 -8.25
C TYR A 370 -29.71 16.09 -8.53
N GLN A 371 -30.05 17.12 -7.75
CA GLN A 371 -29.68 18.50 -8.07
C GLN A 371 -28.26 18.88 -7.65
N ASN A 372 -27.75 18.28 -6.57
CA ASN A 372 -26.46 18.65 -6.00
C ASN A 372 -25.32 17.73 -6.47
N LEU A 373 -25.28 17.45 -7.78
CA LEU A 373 -24.24 16.66 -8.42
C LEU A 373 -23.03 17.55 -8.75
N TYR A 374 -21.81 17.06 -8.48
CA TYR A 374 -20.56 17.73 -8.80
C TYR A 374 -20.23 17.62 -10.30
N TYR A 375 -19.62 18.68 -10.86
CA TYR A 375 -19.20 18.75 -12.26
C TYR A 375 -17.73 19.18 -12.36
N SER A 376 -16.95 18.47 -13.17
CA SER A 376 -15.57 18.80 -13.53
C SER A 376 -15.48 19.62 -14.81
N PRO A 377 -14.48 20.52 -14.97
CA PRO A 377 -14.23 21.20 -16.25
C PRO A 377 -13.72 20.20 -17.32
N LYS A 378 -14.08 20.42 -18.58
CA LYS A 378 -13.66 19.57 -19.72
C LYS A 378 -12.16 19.66 -20.06
N THR A 379 -11.46 20.67 -19.58
CA THR A 379 -10.03 20.88 -19.84
C THR A 379 -9.22 20.60 -18.59
N ASP A 380 -8.07 19.92 -18.75
CA ASP A 380 -7.10 19.58 -17.69
C ASP A 380 -6.44 20.79 -17.00
N GLN A 381 -6.83 22.01 -17.35
CA GLN A 381 -6.36 23.20 -16.65
C GLN A 381 -7.25 23.43 -15.42
N PRO A 382 -6.69 23.37 -14.21
CA PRO A 382 -7.38 23.79 -13.02
C PRO A 382 -7.53 25.31 -13.03
N ASN A 383 -8.47 25.82 -13.81
CA ASN A 383 -8.89 27.20 -13.70
C ASN A 383 -9.81 27.26 -12.46
N VAL A 384 -9.20 27.55 -11.31
CA VAL A 384 -9.89 27.71 -10.02
C VAL A 384 -11.08 28.69 -10.12
N ASN A 385 -11.04 29.59 -11.10
CA ASN A 385 -12.11 30.55 -11.37
C ASN A 385 -13.32 29.95 -12.13
N SER A 386 -13.16 28.83 -12.83
CA SER A 386 -14.27 28.24 -13.62
C SER A 386 -15.25 27.44 -12.77
N TYR A 387 -14.87 27.02 -11.57
CA TYR A 387 -15.78 26.34 -10.63
C TYR A 387 -16.83 27.26 -10.00
N PHE A 388 -16.71 28.56 -10.21
CA PHE A 388 -17.47 29.54 -9.42
C PHE A 388 -18.66 30.16 -10.13
N ASP A 389 -18.89 29.84 -11.41
CA ASP A 389 -19.99 30.45 -12.14
C ASP A 389 -21.17 29.48 -12.25
N LYS A 390 -22.12 29.60 -11.33
CA LYS A 390 -23.39 28.85 -11.35
C LYS A 390 -24.23 29.12 -12.62
N TYR A 391 -23.80 30.11 -13.40
CA TYR A 391 -24.37 30.49 -14.71
C TYR A 391 -23.44 30.12 -15.86
N GLN A 392 -22.35 29.36 -15.63
CA GLN A 392 -21.51 28.92 -16.72
C GLN A 392 -22.20 27.79 -17.51
N ASP A 393 -22.02 27.91 -18.80
CA ASP A 393 -22.46 27.00 -19.83
C ASP A 393 -22.10 25.55 -19.47
N HIS A 394 -23.06 24.77 -18.99
CA HIS A 394 -22.91 23.33 -18.66
C HIS A 394 -22.34 22.54 -19.86
N SER A 395 -22.34 23.12 -21.06
CA SER A 395 -21.71 22.54 -22.25
C SER A 395 -20.20 22.34 -22.12
N LYS A 396 -19.55 23.09 -21.22
CA LYS A 396 -18.10 23.02 -20.94
C LYS A 396 -17.74 22.17 -19.70
N MET A 397 -18.70 21.60 -19.04
CA MET A 397 -18.52 20.79 -17.84
C MET A 397 -18.93 19.33 -18.07
N VAL A 398 -18.37 18.45 -17.27
CA VAL A 398 -18.64 17.01 -17.29
C VAL A 398 -19.13 16.62 -15.89
N PRO A 399 -20.28 15.92 -15.76
CA PRO A 399 -20.74 15.46 -14.48
C PRO A 399 -19.74 14.47 -13.83
N GLY A 400 -19.59 14.58 -12.53
CA GLY A 400 -18.65 13.80 -11.74
C GLY A 400 -17.22 14.37 -11.71
N PHE A 401 -16.35 13.68 -10.99
CA PHE A 401 -14.93 14.01 -10.86
C PHE A 401 -14.10 13.28 -11.92
N THR A 402 -13.29 14.02 -12.68
CA THR A 402 -12.42 13.42 -13.69
C THR A 402 -11.03 13.13 -13.11
N MET A 403 -10.74 11.85 -12.91
CA MET A 403 -9.41 11.39 -12.53
C MET A 403 -8.51 11.25 -13.75
N SER A 404 -7.29 11.77 -13.66
CA SER A 404 -6.25 11.65 -14.70
C SER A 404 -4.92 11.32 -14.06
N SER A 405 -3.92 10.94 -14.88
CA SER A 405 -2.54 10.73 -14.41
C SER A 405 -1.95 11.98 -13.74
N ARG A 406 -2.42 13.17 -14.10
CA ARG A 406 -2.00 14.43 -13.51
C ARG A 406 -2.75 14.76 -12.21
N THR A 407 -4.05 14.51 -12.15
CA THR A 407 -4.86 14.85 -10.96
C THR A 407 -4.66 13.86 -9.82
N ARG A 408 -4.38 12.59 -10.09
CA ARG A 408 -4.19 11.56 -9.06
C ARG A 408 -3.07 11.92 -8.05
N PRO A 409 -1.86 12.33 -8.45
CA PRO A 409 -0.85 12.80 -7.49
C PRO A 409 -1.27 14.06 -6.70
N MET A 410 -2.04 14.96 -7.32
CA MET A 410 -2.55 16.16 -6.66
C MET A 410 -3.59 15.83 -5.59
N VAL A 411 -4.50 14.90 -5.88
CA VAL A 411 -5.49 14.37 -4.94
C VAL A 411 -4.80 13.76 -3.72
N ILE A 412 -3.81 12.92 -3.95
CA ILE A 412 -3.05 12.27 -2.88
C ILE A 412 -2.19 13.29 -2.11
N GLY A 413 -1.54 14.22 -2.79
CA GLY A 413 -0.79 15.30 -2.13
C GLY A 413 -1.67 16.16 -1.21
N LYS A 414 -2.92 16.45 -1.62
CA LYS A 414 -3.87 17.16 -0.78
C LYS A 414 -4.31 16.34 0.44
N PHE A 415 -4.49 15.03 0.27
CA PHE A 415 -4.78 14.15 1.40
C PHE A 415 -3.61 14.11 2.40
N GLN A 416 -2.36 14.01 1.91
CA GLN A 416 -1.17 14.08 2.76
C GLN A 416 -1.08 15.40 3.54
N GLU A 417 -1.41 16.54 2.91
CA GLU A 417 -1.45 17.86 3.55
C GLU A 417 -2.42 17.85 4.74
N TYR A 418 -3.66 17.38 4.55
CA TYR A 418 -4.65 17.29 5.64
C TYR A 418 -4.21 16.36 6.77
N LEU A 419 -3.51 15.27 6.47
CA LEU A 419 -2.95 14.38 7.49
C LEU A 419 -1.82 15.05 8.28
N SER A 420 -0.91 15.74 7.60
CA SER A 420 0.22 16.43 8.25
C SER A 420 -0.24 17.55 9.16
N ASP A 421 -1.25 18.29 8.73
CA ASP A 421 -1.83 19.39 9.49
C ASP A 421 -2.80 18.93 10.58
N LYS A 422 -3.09 17.61 10.64
CA LYS A 422 -4.10 17.01 11.52
C LYS A 422 -5.47 17.67 11.35
N GLY A 423 -5.75 18.15 10.16
CA GLY A 423 -6.93 18.92 9.79
C GLY A 423 -8.14 18.08 9.41
N VAL A 424 -8.17 16.78 9.74
CA VAL A 424 -9.25 15.85 9.40
C VAL A 424 -9.46 14.84 10.52
N THR A 425 -10.67 14.33 10.66
CA THR A 425 -10.98 13.23 11.59
C THR A 425 -11.34 11.98 10.79
N LEU A 426 -10.45 10.96 10.86
CA LEU A 426 -10.66 9.65 10.25
C LEU A 426 -11.24 8.69 11.29
N GLN A 427 -12.32 8.00 10.96
CA GLN A 427 -12.96 7.06 11.88
C GLN A 427 -12.85 5.59 11.39
N SER A 428 -12.48 5.38 10.12
CA SER A 428 -12.46 4.08 9.48
C SER A 428 -11.16 3.31 9.66
N LYS A 429 -11.25 2.14 10.27
CA LYS A 429 -10.14 1.17 10.30
C LYS A 429 -9.80 0.63 8.89
N ARG A 430 -10.82 0.42 8.02
CA ARG A 430 -10.60 -0.08 6.65
C ARG A 430 -9.80 0.90 5.81
N LEU A 431 -10.07 2.20 5.93
CA LEU A 431 -9.28 3.25 5.28
C LEU A 431 -7.82 3.25 5.76
N ILE A 432 -7.59 3.13 7.08
CA ILE A 432 -6.23 3.03 7.64
C ILE A 432 -5.48 1.81 7.08
N GLU A 433 -6.14 0.66 6.93
CA GLU A 433 -5.52 -0.54 6.35
C GLU A 433 -5.11 -0.34 4.89
N GLU A 434 -5.93 0.33 4.07
CA GLU A 434 -5.56 0.70 2.70
C GLU A 434 -4.40 1.72 2.67
N MET A 435 -4.41 2.72 3.54
CA MET A 435 -3.32 3.69 3.63
C MET A 435 -1.97 3.04 3.93
N LYS A 436 -1.92 1.99 4.77
CA LYS A 436 -0.70 1.22 5.09
C LYS A 436 -0.10 0.51 3.88
N THR A 437 -0.92 0.17 2.89
CA THR A 437 -0.53 -0.57 1.69
C THR A 437 -0.44 0.29 0.44
N PHE A 438 -0.61 1.61 0.57
CA PHE A 438 -0.60 2.55 -0.53
C PHE A 438 0.81 3.13 -0.73
N ILE A 439 1.38 2.94 -1.93
CA ILE A 439 2.78 3.23 -2.23
C ILE A 439 2.95 4.04 -3.52
N TRP A 440 4.09 4.71 -3.67
CA TRP A 440 4.54 5.25 -4.94
C TRP A 440 5.17 4.13 -5.77
N ARG A 441 4.64 3.89 -6.97
CA ARG A 441 5.19 2.93 -7.92
C ARG A 441 5.38 3.59 -9.27
N ASN A 442 6.62 3.65 -9.76
CA ASN A 442 6.96 4.32 -11.02
C ASN A 442 6.44 5.77 -11.11
N GLY A 443 6.45 6.51 -10.00
CA GLY A 443 5.95 7.89 -9.92
C GLY A 443 4.42 8.02 -9.87
N ARG A 444 3.68 6.92 -9.73
CA ARG A 444 2.24 6.90 -9.56
C ARG A 444 1.88 6.37 -8.16
N PRO A 445 1.00 7.03 -7.40
CA PRO A 445 0.50 6.52 -6.15
C PRO A 445 -0.59 5.45 -6.42
N GLU A 446 -0.41 4.24 -5.88
CA GLU A 446 -1.33 3.11 -6.08
C GLU A 446 -1.21 2.09 -4.94
N ALA A 447 -2.20 1.23 -4.78
CA ALA A 447 -2.12 0.11 -3.84
C ALA A 447 -1.02 -0.89 -4.24
N GLN A 448 -0.42 -1.54 -3.26
CA GLN A 448 0.47 -2.68 -3.52
C GLN A 448 -0.29 -3.79 -4.24
N SER A 449 0.43 -4.60 -5.02
CA SER A 449 -0.17 -5.72 -5.76
C SER A 449 -0.93 -6.67 -4.82
N GLY A 450 -2.21 -6.90 -5.13
CA GLY A 450 -3.12 -7.72 -4.32
C GLY A 450 -3.90 -6.95 -3.24
N TYR A 451 -3.74 -5.63 -3.17
CA TYR A 451 -4.51 -4.72 -2.30
C TYR A 451 -5.32 -3.75 -3.13
N ASN A 452 -6.28 -3.12 -2.50
CA ASN A 452 -7.19 -2.16 -3.11
C ASN A 452 -6.90 -0.75 -2.58
N ASP A 453 -7.24 0.28 -3.36
CA ASP A 453 -7.10 1.69 -3.01
C ASP A 453 -8.41 2.49 -3.13
N ASP A 454 -9.55 1.81 -3.21
CA ASP A 454 -10.86 2.41 -3.47
C ASP A 454 -11.25 3.43 -2.38
N LEU A 455 -11.05 3.08 -1.09
CA LEU A 455 -11.31 3.99 0.03
C LEU A 455 -10.32 5.16 0.04
N VAL A 456 -9.04 4.89 -0.18
CA VAL A 456 -7.99 5.94 -0.22
C VAL A 456 -8.30 6.92 -1.35
N MET A 457 -8.71 6.45 -2.52
CA MET A 457 -9.02 7.30 -3.66
C MET A 457 -10.28 8.12 -3.43
N ALA A 458 -11.37 7.51 -2.97
CA ALA A 458 -12.59 8.23 -2.63
C ALA A 458 -12.35 9.31 -1.57
N PHE A 459 -11.57 9.00 -0.51
CA PHE A 459 -11.24 9.96 0.54
C PHE A 459 -10.30 11.07 0.04
N GLY A 460 -9.31 10.73 -0.77
CA GLY A 460 -8.42 11.70 -1.39
C GLY A 460 -9.17 12.71 -2.26
N ILE A 461 -10.13 12.25 -3.08
CA ILE A 461 -11.01 13.12 -3.87
C ILE A 461 -11.81 14.05 -2.95
N ALA A 462 -12.32 13.53 -1.83
CA ALA A 462 -13.04 14.34 -0.85
C ALA A 462 -12.17 15.49 -0.32
N MET A 463 -10.94 15.22 0.08
CA MET A 463 -10.00 16.24 0.57
C MET A 463 -9.64 17.26 -0.52
N TYR A 464 -9.49 16.81 -1.75
CA TYR A 464 -9.18 17.68 -2.88
C TYR A 464 -10.32 18.66 -3.22
N ILE A 465 -11.57 18.21 -3.11
CA ILE A 465 -12.76 19.01 -3.48
C ILE A 465 -13.26 19.87 -2.30
N ARG A 466 -12.97 19.49 -1.06
CA ARG A 466 -13.51 20.16 0.14
C ARG A 466 -13.33 21.69 0.14
N ASP A 467 -12.15 22.16 -0.19
CA ASP A 467 -11.87 23.61 -0.25
C ASP A 467 -12.77 24.33 -1.27
N THR A 468 -13.10 23.63 -2.35
CA THR A 468 -14.03 24.13 -3.38
C THR A 468 -15.45 24.17 -2.84
N ALA A 469 -15.88 23.12 -2.13
CA ALA A 469 -17.21 23.06 -1.51
C ALA A 469 -17.42 24.18 -0.49
N LEU A 470 -16.44 24.45 0.36
CA LEU A 470 -16.47 25.56 1.32
C LEU A 470 -16.60 26.93 0.64
N LYS A 471 -15.88 27.16 -0.46
CA LYS A 471 -15.96 28.40 -1.23
C LYS A 471 -17.34 28.56 -1.89
N PHE A 472 -17.98 27.50 -2.34
CA PHE A 472 -19.37 27.55 -2.84
C PHE A 472 -20.35 27.99 -1.77
N LYS A 473 -20.23 27.44 -0.55
CA LYS A 473 -21.06 27.85 0.59
C LYS A 473 -20.90 29.31 0.92
N GLN A 474 -19.66 29.81 1.05
CA GLN A 474 -19.40 31.22 1.35
C GLN A 474 -20.01 32.16 0.31
N ARG A 475 -19.87 31.84 -1.00
CA ARG A 475 -20.50 32.64 -2.06
C ARG A 475 -22.02 32.59 -2.02
N GLY A 476 -22.61 31.41 -1.76
CA GLY A 476 -24.06 31.30 -1.57
C GLY A 476 -24.56 32.23 -0.47
N LEU A 477 -23.87 32.25 0.67
CA LEU A 477 -24.16 33.16 1.79
C LEU A 477 -23.98 34.63 1.41
N ASP A 478 -22.94 34.98 0.67
CA ASP A 478 -22.70 36.35 0.22
C ASP A 478 -23.75 36.83 -0.79
N ILE A 479 -24.17 35.97 -1.74
CA ILE A 479 -25.27 36.27 -2.66
C ILE A 479 -26.57 36.44 -1.88
N THR A 480 -26.86 35.59 -0.90
CA THR A 480 -28.05 35.71 -0.06
C THR A 480 -28.01 37.00 0.77
N LYS A 481 -26.85 37.33 1.36
CA LYS A 481 -26.67 38.61 2.05
C LYS A 481 -26.82 39.81 1.13
N GLN A 482 -26.27 39.75 -0.08
CA GLN A 482 -26.44 40.81 -1.08
C GLN A 482 -27.89 40.92 -1.54
N SER A 483 -28.60 39.82 -1.76
CA SER A 483 -30.02 39.80 -2.11
C SER A 483 -30.88 40.35 -1.00
N LEU A 484 -30.61 39.99 0.28
CA LEU A 484 -31.27 40.53 1.44
C LEU A 484 -30.97 42.05 1.63
N ASN A 485 -29.73 42.48 1.38
CA ASN A 485 -29.36 43.90 1.42
C ASN A 485 -29.97 44.69 0.25
N ASN A 486 -30.15 44.05 -0.93
CA ASN A 486 -30.81 44.64 -2.10
C ASN A 486 -32.36 44.61 -1.98
N MET A 487 -32.90 43.73 -1.13
CA MET A 487 -34.29 43.78 -0.65
C MET A 487 -34.54 44.90 0.36
N LYS A 488 -33.80 46.01 0.30
CA LYS A 488 -34.25 47.23 0.94
C LYS A 488 -35.60 47.56 0.35
N VAL A 489 -36.63 47.28 1.13
CA VAL A 489 -37.98 47.77 0.84
C VAL A 489 -37.83 49.23 0.51
N ASN A 490 -38.16 49.62 -0.70
CA ASN A 490 -38.10 50.99 -1.12
C ASN A 490 -39.18 51.73 -0.33
N ARG A 491 -38.84 52.18 0.87
CA ARG A 491 -39.72 52.99 1.73
C ARG A 491 -40.18 54.25 1.01
N THR A 492 -39.53 54.62 -0.10
CA THR A 492 -39.95 55.72 -0.97
C THR A 492 -41.16 55.42 -1.84
N ALA A 493 -41.52 54.15 -2.07
CA ALA A 493 -42.74 53.81 -2.84
C ALA A 493 -44.05 54.04 -2.04
N TYR A 494 -43.97 54.14 -0.71
CA TYR A 494 -45.11 54.42 0.12
C TYR A 494 -45.20 55.89 0.56
N GLN A 495 -44.33 56.79 0.10
CA GLN A 495 -44.45 58.23 0.30
C GLN A 495 -45.33 58.92 -0.78
N GLY A 496 -45.97 58.15 -1.64
CA GLY A 496 -46.91 58.64 -2.63
C GLY A 496 -48.33 58.71 -2.04
N SER A 497 -48.73 59.88 -1.62
CA SER A 497 -50.08 60.44 -1.73
C SER A 497 -51.21 60.04 -0.80
N TYR A 498 -51.04 59.30 0.27
CA TYR A 498 -52.18 59.02 1.16
C TYR A 498 -52.05 59.56 2.61
N PHE A 499 -50.99 60.22 2.99
CA PHE A 499 -50.92 60.95 4.24
C PHE A 499 -50.88 62.47 4.03
N SER A 500 -52.09 62.99 3.67
CA SER A 500 -52.34 64.38 3.79
C SER A 500 -52.24 64.79 5.28
N LYS A 501 -51.49 65.85 5.53
CA LYS A 501 -51.37 66.66 6.74
C LYS A 501 -52.26 66.20 7.91
N GLY A 502 -51.66 65.63 8.96
CA GLY A 502 -52.25 65.58 10.27
C GLY A 502 -52.44 64.23 10.97
N VAL A 503 -51.98 63.12 10.40
CA VAL A 503 -51.98 61.83 11.09
C VAL A 503 -50.65 61.62 11.76
N ASP A 504 -50.60 61.63 13.09
CA ASP A 504 -49.43 61.27 13.88
C ASP A 504 -48.98 59.80 13.47
N ASN A 505 -47.72 59.63 13.21
CA ASN A 505 -47.17 58.33 12.94
C ASN A 505 -47.48 57.35 14.06
N PRO A 506 -48.20 56.24 13.90
CA PRO A 506 -48.64 55.35 14.95
C PRO A 506 -47.47 54.74 15.77
N TYR A 507 -46.23 54.84 15.25
CA TYR A 507 -45.02 54.32 15.92
C TYR A 507 -44.19 55.38 16.63
N HIS A 508 -44.76 56.63 16.84
CA HIS A 508 -44.14 57.63 17.67
C HIS A 508 -44.92 57.79 19.00
N ILE A 509 -44.21 57.57 20.10
CA ILE A 509 -44.75 57.82 21.44
C ILE A 509 -44.32 59.23 21.89
N LYS A 510 -45.25 59.99 22.42
CA LYS A 510 -44.94 61.29 23.10
C LYS A 510 -44.35 61.00 24.46
N THR A 511 -43.12 61.37 24.67
CA THR A 511 -42.43 61.34 25.96
C THR A 511 -42.27 62.75 26.49
N LYS A 512 -41.89 62.89 27.77
CA LYS A 512 -41.71 64.23 28.41
C LYS A 512 -40.65 65.07 27.70
N ASP A 513 -39.71 64.40 26.98
CA ASP A 513 -38.58 65.04 26.32
C ASP A 513 -38.73 65.12 24.81
N GLY A 514 -39.89 64.77 24.24
CA GLY A 514 -40.14 64.82 22.78
C GLY A 514 -40.92 63.62 22.23
N LYS A 515 -40.78 63.34 20.91
CA LYS A 515 -41.39 62.19 20.26
C LYS A 515 -40.29 61.12 20.06
N GLU A 516 -40.51 59.93 20.57
CA GLU A 516 -39.61 58.78 20.41
C GLU A 516 -40.20 57.81 19.39
N ASP A 517 -39.37 57.39 18.45
CA ASP A 517 -39.71 56.40 17.39
C ASP A 517 -39.51 54.97 17.90
N ILE A 518 -40.57 54.21 17.99
CA ILE A 518 -40.58 52.82 18.46
C ILE A 518 -40.67 51.83 17.30
N SER A 519 -40.47 52.24 16.03
CA SER A 519 -40.51 51.34 14.87
C SER A 519 -39.46 50.23 14.88
N TRP A 520 -38.45 50.35 15.77
CA TRP A 520 -37.43 49.34 15.97
C TRP A 520 -37.92 48.12 16.80
N LEU A 521 -39.10 48.20 17.40
CA LEU A 521 -39.72 47.12 18.19
C LEU A 521 -40.52 46.14 17.31
N LEU A 522 -40.71 46.44 16.01
CA LEU A 522 -41.41 45.61 15.01
C LEU A 522 -40.43 44.95 14.07
#